data_999ab1795b78f643e3d53ec8810bff59
#
_entry.id   999ab1795b78f643e3d53ec8810bff59
#
_cell.length_a   1.000
_cell.length_b   1.000
_cell.length_c   1.000
_cell.angle_alpha   90.00
_cell.angle_beta   90.00
_cell.angle_gamma   90.00
#
_symmetry.space_group_name_H-M   'P 1'
#
loop_
_entity.id
_entity.type
_entity.pdbx_description
1 polymer ?
#
loop_
_entity_poly.entity_id
_entity_poly.type
_entity_poly.pdbx_seq_one_letter_code
_entity_poly.pdbx_strand_id
1 'polypeptide(L)'
;MNHGLPAATVAKIHGVLSRHAEVERAILYGSRAKENFKPGSDIDLTLTGSGLDEHILGRIDDELDDLLLPYKFDLSLFADLTHPELIDHIRRVGVVFYERTPVEMKR
;
A
#
# COMPACT_ATOMS: atom_id res chain seq x y z
N MET A 1 -7.68 -2.86 -13.75
CA MET A 1 -8.65 -2.93 -12.64
C MET A 1 -8.10 -2.22 -11.42
N ASN A 2 -8.87 -1.38 -10.79
CA ASN A 2 -8.36 -0.59 -9.68
C ASN A 2 -8.99 -0.97 -8.34
N HIS A 3 -9.51 -2.18 -8.25
CA HIS A 3 -10.01 -2.77 -7.00
C HIS A 3 -11.09 -1.92 -6.35
N GLY A 4 -11.95 -1.35 -7.17
CA GLY A 4 -13.06 -0.56 -6.69
C GLY A 4 -12.71 0.87 -6.33
N LEU A 5 -11.48 1.31 -6.63
CA LEU A 5 -11.04 2.66 -6.31
C LEU A 5 -11.04 3.51 -7.58
N PRO A 6 -11.59 4.73 -7.51
CA PRO A 6 -11.54 5.62 -8.66
C PRO A 6 -10.09 5.93 -9.05
N ALA A 7 -9.86 6.18 -10.32
CA ALA A 7 -8.51 6.48 -10.80
C ALA A 7 -7.90 7.69 -10.07
N ALA A 8 -8.71 8.69 -9.78
CA ALA A 8 -8.22 9.86 -9.06
C ALA A 8 -7.75 9.50 -7.64
N THR A 9 -8.46 8.58 -6.99
CA THR A 9 -8.09 8.12 -5.66
C THR A 9 -6.75 7.37 -5.72
N VAL A 10 -6.62 6.48 -6.69
CA VAL A 10 -5.37 5.73 -6.86
C VAL A 10 -4.20 6.69 -7.09
N ALA A 11 -4.41 7.70 -7.93
CA ALA A 11 -3.36 8.67 -8.20
C ALA A 11 -2.93 9.44 -6.96
N LYS A 12 -3.89 9.80 -6.09
CA LYS A 12 -3.57 10.52 -4.85
C LYS A 12 -2.75 9.64 -3.91
N ILE A 13 -3.11 8.38 -3.79
CA ILE A 13 -2.38 7.46 -2.93
C ILE A 13 -0.97 7.24 -3.49
N HIS A 14 -0.86 7.03 -4.80
CA HIS A 14 0.45 6.89 -5.44
C HIS A 14 1.31 8.13 -5.21
N GLY A 15 0.70 9.31 -5.23
CA GLY A 15 1.41 10.55 -4.98
C GLY A 15 2.06 10.58 -3.60
N VAL A 16 1.32 10.12 -2.59
CA VAL A 16 1.86 10.05 -1.24
C VAL A 16 3.02 9.06 -1.18
N LEU A 17 2.81 7.86 -1.71
CA LEU A 17 3.83 6.83 -1.65
C LEU A 17 5.10 7.25 -2.39
N SER A 18 4.96 7.93 -3.51
CA SER A 18 6.10 8.31 -4.33
C SER A 18 6.96 9.39 -3.67
N ARG A 19 6.42 10.11 -2.69
CA ARG A 19 7.21 11.13 -1.98
C ARG A 19 8.18 10.52 -0.99
N HIS A 20 8.06 9.23 -0.70
CA HIS A 20 8.93 8.56 0.25
C HIS A 20 9.80 7.56 -0.49
N ALA A 21 11.05 7.94 -0.72
CA ALA A 21 11.96 7.12 -1.52
C ALA A 21 12.18 5.74 -0.92
N GLU A 22 11.94 5.60 0.38
CA GLU A 22 12.11 4.33 1.08
C GLU A 22 11.08 3.28 0.66
N VAL A 23 9.93 3.71 0.11
CA VAL A 23 8.90 2.77 -0.33
C VAL A 23 9.29 2.22 -1.69
N GLU A 24 9.60 0.94 -1.74
CA GLU A 24 9.92 0.29 -3.00
C GLU A 24 8.66 -0.28 -3.63
N ARG A 25 7.76 -0.81 -2.80
CA ARG A 25 6.55 -1.44 -3.30
C ARG A 25 5.47 -1.39 -2.24
N ALA A 26 4.22 -1.26 -2.66
CA ALA A 26 3.06 -1.37 -1.79
C ALA A 26 2.19 -2.49 -2.34
N ILE A 27 1.84 -3.44 -1.49
CA ILE A 27 1.06 -4.60 -1.90
C ILE A 27 -0.32 -4.50 -1.27
N LEU A 28 -1.34 -4.53 -2.11
CA LEU A 28 -2.74 -4.54 -1.67
C LEU A 28 -3.15 -5.98 -1.39
N TYR A 29 -3.81 -6.20 -0.26
CA TYR A 29 -4.30 -7.52 0.07
C TYR A 29 -5.69 -7.38 0.71
N GLY A 30 -6.24 -8.46 1.21
CA GLY A 30 -7.55 -8.44 1.82
C GLY A 30 -8.66 -8.42 0.80
N SER A 31 -9.83 -7.90 1.18
CA SER A 31 -11.02 -8.01 0.35
C SER A 31 -10.90 -7.31 -0.99
N ARG A 32 -10.20 -6.18 -1.04
CA ARG A 32 -10.08 -5.47 -2.31
C ARG A 32 -9.20 -6.21 -3.30
N ALA A 33 -8.16 -6.87 -2.82
CA ALA A 33 -7.32 -7.70 -3.69
C ALA A 33 -8.09 -8.90 -4.21
N LYS A 34 -8.97 -9.46 -3.39
CA LYS A 34 -9.77 -10.62 -3.77
C LYS A 34 -11.01 -10.23 -4.58
N GLU A 35 -11.27 -8.95 -4.72
CA GLU A 35 -12.40 -8.43 -5.49
C GLU A 35 -13.77 -8.78 -4.89
N ASN A 36 -13.80 -9.06 -3.60
CA ASN A 36 -15.06 -9.28 -2.90
C ASN A 36 -15.33 -8.19 -1.87
N PHE A 37 -14.85 -6.98 -2.19
CA PHE A 37 -15.01 -5.83 -1.32
C PHE A 37 -16.40 -5.22 -1.42
N LYS A 38 -16.73 -4.41 -0.41
CA LYS A 38 -17.91 -3.57 -0.43
C LYS A 38 -17.46 -2.11 -0.56
N PRO A 39 -18.38 -1.20 -0.91
CA PRO A 39 -17.99 0.19 -1.16
C PRO A 39 -17.17 0.86 -0.06
N GLY A 40 -17.35 0.51 1.17
CA GLY A 40 -16.58 1.13 2.25
C GLY A 40 -15.45 0.27 2.79
N SER A 41 -15.06 -0.78 2.08
CA SER A 41 -14.03 -1.68 2.56
C SER A 41 -12.70 -0.95 2.77
N ASP A 42 -11.97 -1.36 3.80
CA ASP A 42 -10.65 -0.80 4.10
C ASP A 42 -9.67 -1.07 2.96
N ILE A 43 -8.66 -0.23 2.89
CA ILE A 43 -7.56 -0.43 1.95
C ILE A 43 -6.40 -0.99 2.76
N ASP A 44 -6.10 -2.27 2.53
CA ASP A 44 -5.05 -2.97 3.25
C ASP A 44 -3.78 -2.99 2.41
N LEU A 45 -2.77 -2.28 2.88
CA LEU A 45 -1.49 -2.17 2.17
C LEU A 45 -0.35 -2.57 3.09
N THR A 46 0.57 -3.37 2.56
CA THR A 46 1.80 -3.64 3.27
C THR A 46 2.95 -3.14 2.41
N LEU A 47 3.90 -2.48 3.03
CA LEU A 47 4.96 -1.78 2.32
C LEU A 47 6.27 -2.54 2.41
N THR A 48 7.02 -2.56 1.32
CA THR A 48 8.36 -3.15 1.29
C THR A 48 9.37 -2.08 0.93
N GLY A 49 10.56 -2.20 1.49
CA GLY A 49 11.64 -1.27 1.22
C GLY A 49 12.67 -1.36 2.33
N SER A 50 13.94 -1.41 1.98
CA SER A 50 14.99 -1.63 2.96
C SER A 50 15.18 -0.47 3.92
N GLY A 51 14.78 0.74 3.52
CA GLY A 51 14.93 1.91 4.38
C GLY A 51 13.69 2.27 5.18
N LEU A 52 12.64 1.43 5.12
CA LEU A 52 11.41 1.72 5.84
C LEU A 52 11.54 1.41 7.33
N ASP A 53 10.88 2.23 8.16
CA ASP A 53 10.78 1.98 9.58
C ASP A 53 9.45 2.52 10.08
N GLU A 54 9.19 2.39 11.37
CA GLU A 54 7.93 2.81 11.96
C GLU A 54 7.70 4.31 11.85
N HIS A 55 8.76 5.08 11.90
CA HIS A 55 8.64 6.52 11.81
C HIS A 55 8.12 6.92 10.41
N ILE A 56 8.71 6.34 9.38
CA ILE A 56 8.29 6.63 8.01
C ILE A 56 6.88 6.12 7.76
N LEU A 57 6.56 4.95 8.31
CA LEU A 57 5.21 4.40 8.18
C LEU A 57 4.18 5.37 8.78
N GLY A 58 4.48 5.92 9.95
CA GLY A 58 3.58 6.87 10.59
C GLY A 58 3.38 8.13 9.78
N ARG A 59 4.45 8.61 9.14
CA ARG A 59 4.34 9.79 8.28
C ARG A 59 3.46 9.52 7.06
N ILE A 60 3.63 8.34 6.47
CA ILE A 60 2.81 7.97 5.31
C ILE A 60 1.35 7.87 5.72
N ASP A 61 1.10 7.25 6.88
CA ASP A 61 -0.27 7.12 7.37
C ASP A 61 -0.91 8.48 7.57
N ASP A 62 -0.18 9.43 8.17
CA ASP A 62 -0.69 10.77 8.36
C ASP A 62 -0.99 11.47 7.03
N GLU A 63 -0.12 11.29 6.04
CA GLU A 63 -0.32 11.92 4.75
C GLU A 63 -1.50 11.32 4.01
N LEU A 64 -1.71 10.02 4.15
CA LEU A 64 -2.89 9.39 3.55
C LEU A 64 -4.16 9.89 4.23
N ASP A 65 -4.11 10.07 5.54
CA ASP A 65 -5.25 10.59 6.28
C ASP A 65 -5.59 12.01 5.83
N ASP A 66 -4.58 12.81 5.54
CA ASP A 66 -4.77 14.19 5.08
C ASP A 66 -5.42 14.28 3.71
N LEU A 67 -5.47 13.19 2.96
CA LEU A 67 -6.17 13.19 1.68
C LEU A 67 -7.68 13.25 1.84
N LEU A 68 -8.19 12.98 3.04
CA LEU A 68 -9.61 13.05 3.36
C LEU A 68 -10.45 12.14 2.45
N LEU A 69 -9.92 10.97 2.14
CA LEU A 69 -10.64 9.98 1.33
C LEU A 69 -11.61 9.21 2.22
N PRO A 70 -12.71 8.71 1.64
CA PRO A 70 -13.72 7.99 2.44
C PRO A 70 -13.33 6.53 2.71
N TYR A 71 -12.06 6.26 2.92
CA TYR A 71 -11.56 4.92 3.19
C TYR A 71 -10.64 4.93 4.37
N LYS A 72 -10.62 3.82 5.11
CA LYS A 72 -9.62 3.60 6.13
C LYS A 72 -8.46 2.87 5.51
N PHE A 73 -7.26 3.22 5.94
CA PHE A 73 -6.05 2.55 5.49
C PHE A 73 -5.51 1.69 6.62
N ASP A 74 -5.18 0.45 6.30
CA ASP A 74 -4.51 -0.46 7.22
C ASP A 74 -3.12 -0.67 6.65
N LEU A 75 -2.14 0.04 7.21
CA LEU A 75 -0.77 0.02 6.73
C LEU A 75 0.11 -0.82 7.63
N SER A 76 1.03 -1.54 7.00
CA SER A 76 2.02 -2.31 7.75
C SER A 76 3.32 -2.33 6.98
N LEU A 77 4.40 -2.73 7.67
CA LEU A 77 5.67 -3.02 7.04
C LEU A 77 5.74 -4.52 6.85
N PHE A 78 5.91 -4.96 5.61
CA PHE A 78 5.93 -6.40 5.34
C PHE A 78 7.03 -7.10 6.15
N ALA A 79 8.18 -6.44 6.32
CA ALA A 79 9.30 -7.03 7.05
C ALA A 79 8.99 -7.28 8.53
N ASP A 80 8.02 -6.55 9.08
CA ASP A 80 7.66 -6.68 10.49
C ASP A 80 6.54 -7.68 10.73
N LEU A 81 5.95 -8.23 9.68
CA LEU A 81 4.87 -9.19 9.83
C LEU A 81 5.42 -10.52 10.34
N THR A 82 4.78 -11.07 11.36
CA THR A 82 5.23 -12.33 11.94
C THR A 82 4.17 -13.42 11.90
N HIS A 83 2.93 -13.06 11.56
CA HIS A 83 1.83 -14.01 11.54
C HIS A 83 1.88 -14.84 10.25
N PRO A 84 2.18 -16.13 10.32
CA PRO A 84 2.40 -16.93 9.09
C PRO A 84 1.18 -16.97 8.17
N GLU A 85 -0.02 -17.01 8.74
CA GLU A 85 -1.22 -17.08 7.91
C GLU A 85 -1.43 -15.79 7.13
N LEU A 86 -1.14 -14.65 7.75
CA LEU A 86 -1.26 -13.38 7.06
C LEU A 86 -0.23 -13.25 5.94
N ILE A 87 1.00 -13.65 6.23
CA ILE A 87 2.06 -13.60 5.23
C ILE A 87 1.69 -14.48 4.04
N ASP A 88 1.18 -15.67 4.31
CA ASP A 88 0.76 -16.58 3.26
C ASP A 88 -0.38 -15.98 2.43
N HIS A 89 -1.36 -15.38 3.11
CA HIS A 89 -2.47 -14.73 2.44
C HIS A 89 -1.97 -13.63 1.48
N ILE A 90 -1.05 -12.80 1.97
CA ILE A 90 -0.51 -11.72 1.15
C ILE A 90 0.21 -12.27 -0.08
N ARG A 91 0.97 -13.38 0.10
CA ARG A 91 1.69 -13.98 -1.03
C ARG A 91 0.74 -14.58 -2.06
N ARG A 92 -0.39 -15.11 -1.61
CA ARG A 92 -1.32 -15.76 -2.52
C ARG A 92 -2.25 -14.80 -3.25
N VAL A 93 -2.75 -13.79 -2.54
CA VAL A 93 -3.77 -12.89 -3.12
C VAL A 93 -3.30 -11.46 -3.28
N GLY A 94 -2.13 -11.12 -2.75
CA GLY A 94 -1.65 -9.75 -2.84
C GLY A 94 -1.38 -9.31 -4.27
N VAL A 95 -1.68 -8.06 -4.55
CA VAL A 95 -1.38 -7.48 -5.86
C VAL A 95 -0.54 -6.24 -5.67
N VAL A 96 0.36 -5.99 -6.60
CA VAL A 96 1.21 -4.81 -6.52
C VAL A 96 0.36 -3.59 -6.81
N PHE A 97 0.18 -2.74 -5.81
CA PHE A 97 -0.60 -1.53 -5.94
C PHE A 97 0.28 -0.36 -6.38
N TYR A 98 1.52 -0.35 -5.92
CA TYR A 98 2.47 0.70 -6.25
C TYR A 98 3.85 0.08 -6.29
N GLU A 99 4.64 0.48 -7.27
CA GLU A 99 6.02 0.01 -7.37
C GLU A 99 6.86 1.16 -7.90
N ARG A 100 7.96 1.45 -7.18
CA ARG A 100 8.85 2.52 -7.60
C ARG A 100 9.64 2.09 -8.81
N THR A 101 9.61 2.90 -9.83
CA THR A 101 10.36 2.63 -11.04
C THR A 101 11.84 2.87 -10.78
N PRO A 102 12.70 1.92 -11.10
CA PRO A 102 14.14 2.11 -10.87
C PRO A 102 14.76 3.00 -11.94
N VAL A 103 14.26 4.20 -12.06
CA VAL A 103 14.73 5.13 -13.08
C VAL A 103 16.18 5.45 -12.92
N GLU A 104 16.62 5.47 -11.70
CA GLU A 104 18.01 5.77 -11.41
C GLU A 104 18.95 4.77 -12.04
N MET A 105 18.44 3.68 -12.47
CA MET A 105 19.27 2.66 -13.10
C MET A 105 19.76 3.04 -14.48
N LYS A 106 19.16 4.04 -15.01
CA LYS A 106 19.58 4.41 -16.31
C LYS A 106 20.83 5.09 -16.23
N ARG A 107 21.48 5.01 -16.66
CA ARG A 107 22.58 5.68 -16.55
C ARG A 107 23.35 5.46 -17.04
#